data_1627c55d1b624e9b52e03a15e0a882ca
#
_entry.id   1627c55d1b624e9b52e03a15e0a882ca
#
_cell.length_a   1.000
_cell.length_b   1.000
_cell.length_c   1.000
_cell.angle_alpha   90.00
_cell.angle_beta   90.00
_cell.angle_gamma   90.00
#
_symmetry.space_group_name_H-M   'P 1'
#
loop_
_entity.id
_entity.type
_entity.pdbx_description
1 polymer ?
#
loop_
_entity_poly.entity_id
_entity_poly.type
_entity_poly.pdbx_seq_one_letter_code
_entity_poly.pdbx_strand_id
1 'polypeptide(L)'
;MADICSILEYCKMQQSLTVPSLEQTEELKRVFRSLYETHTVFCFHGELGAGKTSIIKVLCQDLGVQGGMSSPSFSIVNEYDSLNKGLIYHFDLYRLREPSELIEIGWEDYLNSDSILFVEWPDKGGGFIPEDALHIFIDADHSSDLRTLTIKN
;
A
#
# COMPACT_ATOMS: atom_id res chain seq x y z
N MET A 1 -6.82 -8.71 30.77
CA MET A 1 -5.97 -7.50 30.60
C MET A 1 -4.76 -7.94 29.79
N ALA A 2 -4.70 -7.61 28.50
CA ALA A 2 -3.53 -7.91 27.69
C ALA A 2 -2.38 -7.00 28.14
N ASP A 3 -1.22 -7.60 28.43
CA ASP A 3 -0.03 -6.89 28.86
C ASP A 3 0.36 -5.79 27.84
N ILE A 4 0.58 -4.58 28.35
CA ILE A 4 1.10 -3.44 27.58
C ILE A 4 2.41 -3.81 26.83
N CYS A 5 3.15 -4.79 27.37
CA CYS A 5 4.36 -5.33 26.76
C CYS A 5 4.07 -6.09 25.44
N SER A 6 2.96 -6.80 25.35
CA SER A 6 2.57 -7.52 24.14
C SER A 6 2.09 -6.59 23.01
N ILE A 7 1.54 -5.43 23.38
CA ILE A 7 1.10 -4.39 22.43
C ILE A 7 2.32 -3.63 21.87
N LEU A 8 3.35 -3.43 22.69
CA LEU A 8 4.60 -2.77 22.26
C LEU A 8 5.49 -3.69 21.41
N GLU A 9 5.41 -5.02 21.60
CA GLU A 9 6.09 -5.99 20.72
C GLU A 9 5.40 -6.13 19.37
N TYR A 10 4.09 -5.90 19.28
CA TYR A 10 3.36 -5.86 18.00
C TYR A 10 3.78 -4.69 17.11
N CYS A 11 4.35 -3.62 17.68
CA CYS A 11 4.81 -2.42 16.97
C CYS A 11 6.14 -2.57 16.21
N LYS A 12 6.80 -3.73 16.25
CA LYS A 12 8.07 -3.98 15.53
C LYS A 12 8.10 -5.29 14.76
N MET A 13 6.94 -5.80 14.34
CA MET A 13 6.92 -7.09 13.64
C MET A 13 7.19 -6.91 12.15
N GLN A 14 8.34 -7.39 11.73
CA GLN A 14 8.58 -7.71 10.34
C GLN A 14 7.86 -9.02 10.01
N GLN A 15 6.90 -8.97 9.10
CA GLN A 15 6.19 -10.14 8.59
C GLN A 15 6.59 -10.38 7.14
N SER A 16 6.91 -11.63 6.80
CA SER A 16 7.16 -12.04 5.42
C SER A 16 6.00 -12.89 4.89
N LEU A 17 5.61 -12.63 3.66
CA LEU A 17 4.51 -13.27 2.97
C LEU A 17 4.93 -13.65 1.56
N THR A 18 4.64 -14.87 1.15
CA THR A 18 4.88 -15.33 -0.22
C THR A 18 3.58 -15.34 -1.01
N VAL A 19 3.61 -14.70 -2.18
CA VAL A 19 2.53 -14.70 -3.17
C VAL A 19 2.99 -15.51 -4.38
N PRO A 20 2.53 -16.76 -4.54
CA PRO A 20 3.01 -17.64 -5.60
C PRO A 20 2.67 -17.14 -7.00
N SER A 21 1.50 -16.53 -7.15
CA SER A 21 1.05 -15.87 -8.39
C SER A 21 -0.04 -14.85 -8.07
N LEU A 22 -0.39 -14.02 -9.05
CA LEU A 22 -1.51 -13.07 -8.90
C LEU A 22 -2.89 -13.75 -8.86
N GLU A 23 -2.94 -15.03 -9.16
CA GLU A 23 -4.16 -15.85 -9.03
C GLU A 23 -4.30 -16.49 -7.64
N GLN A 24 -3.19 -16.59 -6.89
CA GLN A 24 -3.11 -17.20 -5.56
C GLN A 24 -2.84 -16.13 -4.51
N THR A 25 -3.84 -15.31 -4.22
CA THR A 25 -3.72 -14.12 -3.38
C THR A 25 -4.53 -14.18 -2.08
N GLU A 26 -5.09 -15.33 -1.72
CA GLU A 26 -5.97 -15.43 -0.54
C GLU A 26 -5.23 -15.13 0.76
N GLU A 27 -3.99 -15.58 0.91
CA GLU A 27 -3.16 -15.28 2.07
C GLU A 27 -2.83 -13.78 2.16
N LEU A 28 -2.50 -13.15 1.02
CA LEU A 28 -2.29 -11.72 0.91
C LEU A 28 -3.51 -10.93 1.39
N LYS A 29 -4.68 -11.27 0.87
CA LYS A 29 -5.95 -10.61 1.24
C LYS A 29 -6.23 -10.78 2.74
N ARG A 30 -6.06 -11.99 3.27
CA ARG A 30 -6.29 -12.28 4.68
C ARG A 30 -5.41 -11.43 5.59
N VAL A 31 -4.12 -11.32 5.28
CA VAL A 31 -3.17 -10.51 6.04
C VAL A 31 -3.57 -9.03 5.99
N PHE A 32 -3.85 -8.50 4.80
CA PHE A 32 -4.20 -7.09 4.65
C PHE A 32 -5.53 -6.71 5.30
N ARG A 33 -6.52 -7.60 5.32
CA ARG A 33 -7.79 -7.34 6.03
C ARG A 33 -7.56 -7.03 7.51
N SER A 34 -6.61 -7.68 8.16
CA SER A 34 -6.25 -7.36 9.54
C SER A 34 -5.49 -6.04 9.67
N LEU A 35 -4.65 -5.70 8.69
CA LEU A 35 -3.86 -4.47 8.70
C LEU A 35 -4.70 -3.21 8.49
N TYR A 36 -5.81 -3.30 7.77
CA TYR A 36 -6.74 -2.17 7.57
C TYR A 36 -7.43 -1.70 8.85
N GLU A 37 -7.42 -2.52 9.91
CA GLU A 37 -7.98 -2.13 11.21
C GLU A 37 -7.06 -1.18 11.99
N THR A 38 -5.79 -1.14 11.64
CA THR A 38 -4.77 -0.39 12.39
C THR A 38 -4.01 0.64 11.56
N HIS A 39 -4.03 0.52 10.24
CA HIS A 39 -3.29 1.39 9.33
C HIS A 39 -4.17 1.91 8.20
N THR A 40 -3.89 3.12 7.76
CA THR A 40 -4.55 3.75 6.61
C THR A 40 -3.59 4.04 5.46
N VAL A 41 -2.30 4.18 5.72
CA VAL A 41 -1.29 4.48 4.70
C VAL A 41 -0.38 3.27 4.50
N PHE A 42 -0.36 2.75 3.27
CA PHE A 42 0.38 1.56 2.85
C PHE A 42 1.35 1.95 1.74
N CYS A 43 2.64 1.86 2.02
CA CYS A 43 3.72 2.24 1.13
C CYS A 43 4.35 1.01 0.50
N PHE A 44 4.34 0.94 -0.83
CA PHE A 44 4.85 -0.18 -1.59
C PHE A 44 6.19 0.14 -2.22
N HIS A 45 7.19 -0.63 -1.84
CA HIS A 45 8.55 -0.57 -2.35
C HIS A 45 8.85 -1.76 -3.24
N GLY A 46 9.63 -1.55 -4.26
CA GLY A 46 10.05 -2.59 -5.18
C GLY A 46 10.58 -1.98 -6.46
N GLU A 47 11.41 -2.72 -7.17
CA GLU A 47 11.91 -2.31 -8.47
C GLU A 47 10.79 -2.11 -9.49
N LEU A 48 11.09 -1.42 -10.57
CA LEU A 48 10.18 -1.30 -11.70
C LEU A 48 9.83 -2.71 -12.21
N GLY A 49 8.54 -2.99 -12.33
CA GLY A 49 8.05 -4.32 -12.74
C GLY A 49 7.97 -5.37 -11.61
N ALA A 50 8.24 -5.01 -10.35
CA ALA A 50 8.09 -5.93 -9.22
C ALA A 50 6.63 -6.36 -8.97
N GLY A 51 5.66 -5.60 -9.49
CA GLY A 51 4.24 -5.90 -9.37
C GLY A 51 3.51 -5.09 -8.30
N LYS A 52 4.04 -3.93 -7.92
CA LYS A 52 3.40 -3.01 -6.96
C LYS A 52 1.96 -2.69 -7.35
N THR A 53 1.77 -2.18 -8.56
CA THR A 53 0.43 -1.85 -9.10
C THR A 53 -0.48 -3.07 -9.15
N SER A 54 0.04 -4.22 -9.54
CA SER A 54 -0.74 -5.47 -9.62
C SER A 54 -1.23 -5.93 -8.24
N ILE A 55 -0.38 -5.85 -7.23
CA ILE A 55 -0.75 -6.16 -5.84
C ILE A 55 -1.80 -5.16 -5.34
N ILE A 56 -1.63 -3.87 -5.57
CA ILE A 56 -2.60 -2.84 -5.19
C ILE A 56 -3.96 -3.09 -5.84
N LYS A 57 -4.00 -3.47 -7.11
CA LYS A 57 -5.25 -3.83 -7.79
C LYS A 57 -5.97 -5.01 -7.14
N VAL A 58 -5.22 -6.04 -6.76
CA VAL A 58 -5.78 -7.20 -6.02
C VAL A 58 -6.39 -6.74 -4.69
N LEU A 59 -5.69 -5.89 -3.95
CA LEU A 59 -6.16 -5.36 -2.67
C LEU A 59 -7.39 -4.46 -2.85
N CYS A 60 -7.42 -3.62 -3.85
CA CYS A 60 -8.59 -2.78 -4.17
C CYS A 60 -9.81 -3.63 -4.53
N GLN A 61 -9.63 -4.69 -5.33
CA GLN A 61 -10.71 -5.62 -5.66
C GLN A 61 -11.25 -6.33 -4.42
N ASP A 62 -10.38 -6.76 -3.51
CA ASP A 62 -10.78 -7.36 -2.24
C ASP A 62 -11.56 -6.40 -1.34
N LEU A 63 -11.26 -5.11 -1.41
CA LEU A 63 -11.98 -4.04 -0.72
C LEU A 63 -13.31 -3.66 -1.40
N GLY A 64 -13.64 -4.25 -2.52
CA GLY A 64 -14.90 -4.04 -3.22
C GLY A 64 -14.87 -2.92 -4.26
N VAL A 65 -13.70 -2.53 -4.77
CA VAL A 65 -13.60 -1.65 -5.94
C VAL A 65 -14.07 -2.42 -7.17
N GLN A 66 -15.03 -1.84 -7.89
CA GLN A 66 -15.58 -2.41 -9.11
C GLN A 66 -15.13 -1.63 -10.32
N GLY A 67 -14.93 -2.33 -11.44
CA GLY A 67 -14.54 -1.73 -12.70
C GLY A 67 -13.05 -1.73 -12.99
N GLY A 68 -12.67 -1.04 -14.04
CA GLY A 68 -11.28 -0.96 -14.49
C GLY A 68 -10.44 -0.08 -13.58
N MET A 69 -9.33 -0.62 -13.11
CA MET A 69 -8.31 0.13 -12.39
C MET A 69 -7.07 0.28 -13.27
N SER A 70 -6.57 1.50 -13.34
CA SER A 70 -5.32 1.80 -14.06
C SER A 70 -4.25 2.29 -13.09
N SER A 71 -2.98 2.15 -13.48
CA SER A 71 -1.90 2.85 -12.78
C SER A 71 -2.10 4.37 -12.92
N PRO A 72 -1.87 5.19 -11.87
CA PRO A 72 -1.94 6.64 -11.95
C PRO A 72 -0.69 7.25 -12.60
N SER A 73 -0.24 6.67 -13.72
CA SER A 73 1.02 7.06 -14.39
C SER A 73 1.00 8.45 -15.01
N PHE A 74 -0.17 9.02 -15.30
CA PHE A 74 -0.33 10.39 -15.82
C PHE A 74 -0.90 11.38 -14.81
N SER A 75 -1.68 10.87 -13.86
CA SER A 75 -2.12 11.60 -12.67
C SER A 75 -1.42 10.99 -11.47
N ILE A 76 -0.90 11.78 -10.56
CA ILE A 76 -0.18 11.28 -9.38
C ILE A 76 -1.09 10.41 -8.49
N VAL A 77 -2.39 10.64 -8.52
CA VAL A 77 -3.39 9.95 -7.70
C VAL A 77 -4.59 9.50 -8.53
N ASN A 78 -5.06 8.29 -8.28
CA ASN A 78 -6.38 7.80 -8.68
C ASN A 78 -7.27 7.60 -7.44
N GLU A 79 -8.54 7.90 -7.61
CA GLU A 79 -9.58 7.70 -6.62
C GLU A 79 -10.47 6.54 -7.03
N TYR A 80 -10.73 5.63 -6.11
CA TYR A 80 -11.63 4.50 -6.31
C TYR A 80 -12.71 4.48 -5.24
N ASP A 81 -13.94 4.21 -5.64
CA ASP A 81 -15.03 3.96 -4.72
C ASP A 81 -15.11 2.47 -4.38
N SER A 82 -15.07 2.18 -3.10
CA SER A 82 -15.07 0.83 -2.55
C SER A 82 -16.35 0.56 -1.79
N LEU A 83 -16.95 -0.61 -2.00
CA LEU A 83 -18.17 -1.03 -1.28
C LEU A 83 -17.92 -1.19 0.23
N ASN A 84 -16.70 -1.56 0.62
CA ASN A 84 -16.41 -1.96 2.01
C ASN A 84 -15.71 -0.88 2.83
N LYS A 85 -15.01 0.05 2.19
CA LYS A 85 -14.14 1.03 2.87
C LYS A 85 -14.31 2.48 2.40
N GLY A 86 -15.32 2.76 1.56
CA GLY A 86 -15.53 4.09 0.99
C GLY A 86 -14.46 4.43 -0.04
N LEU A 87 -13.91 5.64 0.02
CA LEU A 87 -12.89 6.08 -0.92
C LEU A 87 -11.52 5.47 -0.62
N ILE A 88 -10.86 5.02 -1.66
CA ILE A 88 -9.48 4.54 -1.66
C ILE A 88 -8.68 5.41 -2.61
N TYR A 89 -7.50 5.85 -2.19
CA TYR A 89 -6.58 6.62 -3.02
C TYR A 89 -5.35 5.81 -3.36
N HIS A 90 -5.00 5.79 -4.65
CA HIS A 90 -3.81 5.12 -5.15
C HIS A 90 -2.87 6.17 -5.72
N PHE A 91 -1.75 6.37 -5.05
CA PHE A 91 -0.69 7.30 -5.44
C PHE A 91 0.44 6.55 -6.14
N ASP A 92 0.97 7.16 -7.19
CA ASP A 92 2.24 6.75 -7.81
C ASP A 92 3.16 7.97 -7.85
N LEU A 93 4.18 7.95 -6.99
CA LEU A 93 5.09 9.08 -6.82
C LEU A 93 6.34 8.98 -7.71
N TYR A 94 6.39 8.02 -8.61
CA TYR A 94 7.57 7.78 -9.46
C TYR A 94 8.04 9.03 -10.21
N ARG A 95 7.10 9.85 -10.69
CA ARG A 95 7.37 11.05 -11.50
C ARG A 95 7.51 12.33 -10.70
N LEU A 96 7.38 12.30 -9.38
CA LEU A 96 7.66 13.46 -8.55
C LEU A 96 9.11 13.90 -8.75
N ARG A 97 9.31 15.17 -8.98
CA ARG A 97 10.62 15.81 -9.06
C ARG A 97 11.13 16.18 -7.68
N GLU A 98 10.22 16.71 -6.85
CA GLU A 98 10.50 17.12 -5.48
C GLU A 98 9.36 16.71 -4.55
N PRO A 99 9.65 16.34 -3.29
CA PRO A 99 8.60 16.00 -2.32
C PRO A 99 7.57 17.10 -2.09
N SER A 100 7.97 18.37 -2.22
CA SER A 100 7.08 19.53 -2.05
C SER A 100 5.90 19.58 -3.04
N GLU A 101 5.97 18.88 -4.17
CA GLU A 101 4.85 18.75 -5.11
C GLU A 101 3.63 18.08 -4.45
N LEU A 102 3.83 17.29 -3.39
CA LEU A 102 2.74 16.71 -2.60
C LEU A 102 1.87 17.78 -1.94
N ILE A 103 2.43 18.92 -1.55
CA ILE A 103 1.68 20.04 -1.00
C ILE A 103 0.68 20.57 -2.04
N GLU A 104 1.12 20.70 -3.29
CA GLU A 104 0.30 21.26 -4.37
C GLU A 104 -0.92 20.40 -4.70
N ILE A 105 -0.82 19.08 -4.50
CA ILE A 105 -1.95 18.16 -4.73
C ILE A 105 -2.84 17.96 -3.50
N GLY A 106 -2.55 18.62 -2.38
CA GLY A 106 -3.35 18.54 -1.16
C GLY A 106 -3.12 17.26 -0.35
N TRP A 107 -1.89 16.77 -0.27
CA TRP A 107 -1.51 15.53 0.41
C TRP A 107 -2.08 15.40 1.83
N GLU A 108 -2.05 16.48 2.61
CA GLU A 108 -2.57 16.47 3.99
C GLU A 108 -4.07 16.17 4.06
N ASP A 109 -4.85 16.64 3.09
CA ASP A 109 -6.28 16.36 3.04
C ASP A 109 -6.56 14.88 2.83
N TYR A 110 -5.75 14.20 2.00
CA TYR A 110 -5.84 12.76 1.83
C TYR A 110 -5.48 12.00 3.12
N LEU A 111 -4.39 12.42 3.81
CA LEU A 111 -3.99 11.82 5.08
C LEU A 111 -5.06 11.95 6.16
N ASN A 112 -5.79 13.07 6.18
CA ASN A 112 -6.82 13.37 7.16
C ASN A 112 -8.20 12.82 6.80
N SER A 113 -8.35 12.16 5.65
CA SER A 113 -9.63 11.69 5.15
C SER A 113 -10.15 10.39 5.76
N ASP A 114 -9.36 9.71 6.59
CA ASP A 114 -9.59 8.34 7.11
C ASP A 114 -9.74 7.28 6.01
N SER A 115 -9.38 7.61 4.79
CA SER A 115 -9.39 6.70 3.66
C SER A 115 -8.13 5.85 3.61
N ILE A 116 -8.19 4.72 2.94
CA ILE A 116 -7.01 3.90 2.66
C ILE A 116 -6.22 4.56 1.53
N LEU A 117 -4.94 4.77 1.77
CA LEU A 117 -3.97 5.28 0.81
C LEU A 117 -2.96 4.19 0.46
N PHE A 118 -2.91 3.81 -0.80
CA PHE A 118 -1.86 2.97 -1.37
C PHE A 118 -0.87 3.86 -2.10
N VAL A 119 0.40 3.79 -1.74
CA VAL A 119 1.45 4.69 -2.24
C VAL A 119 2.57 3.87 -2.87
N GLU A 120 2.79 4.05 -4.17
CA GLU A 120 3.94 3.50 -4.87
C GLU A 120 5.08 4.53 -4.90
N TRP A 121 6.32 4.05 -4.84
CA TRP A 121 7.52 4.89 -4.81
C TRP A 121 7.53 5.90 -3.66
N PRO A 122 7.28 5.47 -2.42
CA PRO A 122 7.15 6.38 -1.28
C PRO A 122 8.42 7.16 -0.97
N ASP A 123 9.59 6.66 -1.36
CA ASP A 123 10.88 7.36 -1.19
C ASP A 123 10.89 8.72 -1.88
N LYS A 124 10.12 8.88 -2.97
CA LYS A 124 9.95 10.16 -3.66
C LYS A 124 9.19 11.19 -2.83
N GLY A 125 8.40 10.76 -1.88
CA GLY A 125 7.64 11.62 -0.98
C GLY A 125 8.46 12.18 0.20
N GLY A 126 9.63 11.62 0.45
CA GLY A 126 10.52 12.09 1.51
C GLY A 126 9.84 12.20 2.87
N GLY A 127 10.06 13.30 3.55
CA GLY A 127 9.50 13.57 4.88
C GLY A 127 7.98 13.77 4.94
N PHE A 128 7.28 13.81 3.80
CA PHE A 128 5.82 13.89 3.78
C PHE A 128 5.13 12.54 4.01
N ILE A 129 5.87 11.43 3.88
CA ILE A 129 5.33 10.11 4.21
C ILE A 129 5.21 9.99 5.73
N PRO A 130 4.03 9.63 6.27
CA PRO A 130 3.84 9.51 7.72
C PRO A 130 4.77 8.46 8.35
N GLU A 131 5.25 8.72 9.56
CA GLU A 131 6.10 7.78 10.30
C GLU A 131 5.36 6.48 10.67
N ASP A 132 4.04 6.55 10.80
CA ASP A 132 3.17 5.41 11.11
C ASP A 132 2.66 4.68 9.85
N ALA A 133 3.12 5.05 8.67
CA ALA A 133 2.81 4.33 7.44
C ALA A 133 3.37 2.90 7.50
N LEU A 134 2.60 1.96 6.97
CA LEU A 134 3.05 0.59 6.83
C LEU A 134 3.83 0.42 5.53
N HIS A 135 5.02 -0.15 5.60
CA HIS A 135 5.89 -0.34 4.45
C HIS A 135 5.89 -1.80 3.98
N ILE A 136 5.61 -2.00 2.71
CA ILE A 136 5.57 -3.31 2.05
C ILE A 136 6.67 -3.34 0.98
N PHE A 137 7.63 -4.23 1.16
CA PHE A 137 8.74 -4.43 0.22
C PHE A 137 8.43 -5.66 -0.63
N ILE A 138 8.35 -5.47 -1.95
CA ILE A 138 8.06 -6.53 -2.91
C ILE A 138 9.34 -6.92 -3.62
N ASP A 139 9.70 -8.19 -3.49
CA ASP A 139 10.79 -8.82 -4.23
C ASP A 139 10.19 -9.85 -5.19
N ALA A 140 10.37 -9.63 -6.48
CA ALA A 140 9.89 -10.51 -7.52
C ALA A 140 10.99 -11.46 -7.97
N ASP A 141 10.68 -12.75 -8.03
CA ASP A 141 11.56 -13.72 -8.67
C ASP A 141 11.39 -13.62 -10.19
N HIS A 142 12.45 -13.22 -10.88
CA HIS A 142 12.44 -13.04 -12.34
C HIS A 142 12.32 -14.35 -13.12
N SER A 143 12.49 -15.50 -12.46
CA SER A 143 12.37 -16.84 -13.08
C SER A 143 10.98 -17.46 -12.91
N SER A 144 10.11 -16.85 -12.13
CA SER A 144 8.77 -17.34 -11.81
C SER A 144 7.80 -16.19 -11.55
N ASP A 145 6.53 -16.50 -11.32
CA ASP A 145 5.53 -15.52 -10.90
C ASP A 145 5.54 -15.24 -9.38
N LEU A 146 6.49 -15.85 -8.66
CA LEU A 146 6.58 -15.76 -7.22
C LEU A 146 7.04 -14.37 -6.77
N ARG A 147 6.35 -13.84 -5.78
CA ARG A 147 6.72 -12.59 -5.10
C ARG A 147 6.82 -12.84 -3.60
N THR A 148 7.81 -12.23 -3.00
CA THR A 148 7.94 -12.18 -1.53
C THR A 148 7.66 -10.76 -1.08
N LEU A 149 6.70 -10.61 -0.18
CA LEU A 149 6.36 -9.34 0.45
C LEU A 149 6.90 -9.33 1.88
N THR A 150 7.65 -8.31 2.22
CA THR A 150 8.10 -8.06 3.59
C THR A 150 7.40 -6.83 4.12
N ILE A 151 6.60 -6.99 5.17
CA ILE A 151 5.79 -5.95 5.78
C ILE A 151 6.52 -5.45 7.03
N LYS A 152 6.74 -4.15 7.10
CA LYS A 152 7.44 -3.47 8.21
C LYS A 152 6.67 -2.24 8.66
N ASN A 153 6.66 -2.03 9.95
CA ASN A 153 6.15 -0.81 10.58
C ASN A 153 7.31 0.13 10.92
#